data_351e1a772c9f17fad66dabf21898aff9
#
_entry.id   351e1a772c9f17fad66dabf21898aff9
#
_cell.length_a   1.000
_cell.length_b   1.000
_cell.length_c   1.000
_cell.angle_alpha   90.00
_cell.angle_beta   90.00
_cell.angle_gamma   90.00
#
_symmetry.space_group_name_H-M   'P 1'
#
loop_
_entity.id
_entity.type
_entity.pdbx_description
1 polymer ?
#
loop_
_entity_poly.entity_id
_entity_poly.type
_entity_poly.pdbx_seq_one_letter_code
_entity_poly.pdbx_strand_id
1 'polypeptide(L)'
;MEDISGIFAFVLYDEEKDEFLIARDPIGVIPLYIGKDKEGKIYFGSELKALEGFCDEYEVFLPGHYFYSKEGKMKRWYSRGWTEYETVKENDAQTEDVKVALEEAVHRQLMSDVPYGVLLSGGLDSSVISAIAKKYAAKRIETDGASDAWWPQLHSFAIGLKGAPDLIKAREVAEYIGTVHHEINYTVQEGLDAVRDVIYFIETYDVTTVRASTPMYLLARVIKSMGIKMVLSGEGADEVFGGYLYFHKAPTPQAFHEETVRKLSKLHMYDCLRANKSLSAWGVEGRVPFLDKEFLDVAMNLNPKAKMCPGKNIEKRIVREAFADMLPESVTWRQKEQFSDGVGYSWIDTLREITATAVSDEQMEHAAERFPINTPQNKEEYYYRSIFEEHFPSESAARTVPSVPSVACSTAEALAWDIAFRNLNEPSGRAVKGIHEEAYT
;
A
#
# COMPACT_ATOMS: atom_id res chain seq x y z
N MET A 1 21.80 11.05 -5.40
CA MET A 1 20.61 10.22 -5.09
C MET A 1 20.40 10.08 -3.58
N GLU A 2 21.42 9.78 -2.81
CA GLU A 2 21.30 9.62 -1.33
C GLU A 2 20.71 10.84 -0.61
N ASP A 3 21.02 12.04 -1.08
CA ASP A 3 20.54 13.31 -0.49
C ASP A 3 19.09 13.66 -0.82
N ILE A 4 18.46 12.90 -1.76
CA ILE A 4 17.05 13.10 -2.10
C ILE A 4 16.19 12.38 -1.07
N SER A 5 15.35 13.13 -0.37
CA SER A 5 14.29 12.60 0.50
C SER A 5 12.93 12.91 -0.12
N GLY A 6 12.05 11.91 -0.17
CA GLY A 6 10.71 12.06 -0.71
C GLY A 6 10.23 10.88 -1.54
N ILE A 7 9.02 11.03 -2.07
CA ILE A 7 8.32 10.09 -2.93
C ILE A 7 8.51 10.58 -4.37
N PHE A 8 9.20 9.81 -5.21
CA PHE A 8 9.51 10.27 -6.56
C PHE A 8 9.72 9.17 -7.60
N ALA A 9 9.40 9.51 -8.83
CA ALA A 9 9.95 8.93 -10.04
C ALA A 9 10.22 10.08 -10.99
N PHE A 10 11.43 10.21 -11.50
CA PHE A 10 11.78 11.32 -12.36
C PHE A 10 12.70 10.92 -13.51
N VAL A 11 12.70 11.77 -14.52
CA VAL A 11 13.65 11.75 -15.61
C VAL A 11 14.31 13.12 -15.69
N LEU A 12 15.63 13.13 -15.73
CA LEU A 12 16.45 14.30 -15.97
C LEU A 12 17.12 14.14 -17.33
N TYR A 13 16.93 15.09 -18.24
CA TYR A 13 17.55 15.11 -19.55
C TYR A 13 18.53 16.26 -19.64
N ASP A 14 19.77 15.96 -20.07
CA ASP A 14 20.82 16.91 -20.36
C ASP A 14 20.90 17.09 -21.90
N GLU A 15 20.36 18.20 -22.39
CA GLU A 15 20.26 18.50 -23.82
C GLU A 15 21.65 18.73 -24.47
N GLU A 16 22.63 19.26 -23.71
CA GLU A 16 23.96 19.52 -24.24
C GLU A 16 24.73 18.22 -24.52
N LYS A 17 24.51 17.21 -23.68
CA LYS A 17 25.21 15.92 -23.78
C LYS A 17 24.38 14.85 -24.48
N ASP A 18 23.11 15.12 -24.74
CA ASP A 18 22.13 14.11 -25.19
C ASP A 18 22.11 12.86 -24.26
N GLU A 19 22.11 13.12 -22.96
CA GLU A 19 22.14 12.08 -21.95
C GLU A 19 20.93 12.23 -21.01
N PHE A 20 20.46 11.11 -20.45
CA PHE A 20 19.37 11.15 -19.48
C PHE A 20 19.61 10.24 -18.28
N LEU A 21 19.02 10.62 -17.15
CA LEU A 21 18.98 9.88 -15.90
C LEU A 21 17.53 9.64 -15.51
N ILE A 22 17.19 8.37 -15.28
CA ILE A 22 15.88 7.96 -14.70
C ILE A 22 16.15 7.46 -13.29
N ALA A 23 15.30 7.83 -12.32
CA ALA A 23 15.41 7.30 -10.98
C ALA A 23 14.05 7.17 -10.30
N ARG A 24 13.97 6.22 -9.38
CA ARG A 24 12.77 5.91 -8.59
C ARG A 24 13.08 5.87 -7.12
N ASP A 25 12.12 6.30 -6.30
CA ASP A 25 12.23 6.34 -4.84
C ASP A 25 12.56 4.96 -4.22
N PRO A 26 13.04 4.93 -2.93
CA PRO A 26 13.51 3.72 -2.27
C PRO A 26 12.55 2.54 -2.27
N ILE A 27 11.25 2.78 -2.11
CA ILE A 27 10.19 1.77 -1.97
C ILE A 27 9.37 1.61 -3.25
N GLY A 28 9.44 2.62 -4.15
CA GLY A 28 8.66 2.64 -5.38
C GLY A 28 7.21 3.02 -5.14
N VAL A 29 6.98 4.02 -4.29
CA VAL A 29 5.64 4.57 -4.04
C VAL A 29 5.04 5.14 -5.31
N ILE A 30 5.84 5.86 -6.09
CA ILE A 30 5.45 6.26 -7.45
C ILE A 30 5.71 5.10 -8.41
N PRO A 31 4.70 4.64 -9.17
CA PRO A 31 4.89 3.65 -10.21
C PRO A 31 5.85 4.16 -11.29
N LEU A 32 6.65 3.28 -11.85
CA LEU A 32 7.51 3.56 -12.99
C LEU A 32 7.75 2.29 -13.78
N TYR A 33 7.65 2.41 -15.11
CA TYR A 33 7.93 1.36 -16.07
C TYR A 33 8.96 1.85 -17.08
N ILE A 34 9.73 0.92 -17.63
CA ILE A 34 10.66 1.14 -18.72
C ILE A 34 10.37 0.16 -19.85
N GLY A 35 10.37 0.61 -21.08
CA GLY A 35 10.10 -0.22 -22.23
C GLY A 35 10.99 0.10 -23.42
N LYS A 36 10.96 -0.77 -24.43
CA LYS A 36 11.68 -0.62 -25.68
C LYS A 36 10.77 -0.98 -26.85
N ASP A 37 10.91 -0.24 -27.94
CA ASP A 37 10.34 -0.61 -29.22
C ASP A 37 11.27 -1.53 -30.02
N LYS A 38 10.82 -1.98 -31.21
CA LYS A 38 11.60 -2.83 -32.15
C LYS A 38 12.91 -2.23 -32.62
N GLU A 39 13.02 -0.92 -32.54
CA GLU A 39 14.23 -0.18 -32.96
C GLU A 39 15.20 -0.03 -31.76
N GLY A 40 14.82 -0.47 -30.56
CA GLY A 40 15.59 -0.37 -29.33
C GLY A 40 15.50 1.00 -28.65
N LYS A 41 14.57 1.85 -29.08
CA LYS A 41 14.31 3.15 -28.47
C LYS A 41 13.66 2.96 -27.10
N ILE A 42 14.14 3.68 -26.11
CA ILE A 42 13.70 3.56 -24.72
C ILE A 42 12.55 4.51 -24.44
N TYR A 43 11.53 3.98 -23.76
CA TYR A 43 10.35 4.70 -23.28
C TYR A 43 10.22 4.46 -21.77
N PHE A 44 9.65 5.42 -21.07
CA PHE A 44 9.37 5.29 -19.64
C PHE A 44 8.11 6.08 -19.28
N GLY A 45 7.42 5.63 -18.24
CA GLY A 45 6.20 6.26 -17.76
C GLY A 45 5.76 5.68 -16.42
N SER A 46 4.99 6.45 -15.66
CA SER A 46 4.38 5.98 -14.41
C SER A 46 3.08 5.18 -14.62
N GLU A 47 2.59 5.16 -15.85
CA GLU A 47 1.40 4.43 -16.26
C GLU A 47 1.75 3.40 -17.33
N LEU A 48 1.37 2.14 -17.10
CA LEU A 48 1.58 1.04 -18.06
C LEU A 48 0.89 1.32 -19.38
N LYS A 49 -0.33 1.87 -19.30
CA LYS A 49 -1.14 2.28 -20.46
C LYS A 49 -0.47 3.30 -21.37
N ALA A 50 0.53 4.02 -20.86
CA ALA A 50 1.33 4.94 -21.68
C ALA A 50 2.39 4.23 -22.55
N LEU A 51 2.75 3.00 -22.18
CA LEU A 51 3.72 2.18 -22.93
C LEU A 51 3.04 1.13 -23.81
N GLU A 52 1.83 0.69 -23.44
CA GLU A 52 1.06 -0.28 -24.19
C GLU A 52 0.76 0.26 -25.60
N GLY A 53 1.07 -0.55 -26.61
CA GLY A 53 0.93 -0.16 -28.02
C GLY A 53 2.09 0.64 -28.61
N PHE A 54 3.04 1.10 -27.81
CA PHE A 54 4.27 1.77 -28.28
C PHE A 54 5.52 0.92 -28.10
N CYS A 55 5.57 0.15 -27.01
CA CYS A 55 6.70 -0.72 -26.70
C CYS A 55 6.38 -2.17 -27.06
N ASP A 56 7.37 -2.89 -27.56
CA ASP A 56 7.28 -4.33 -27.77
C ASP A 56 7.58 -5.10 -26.49
N GLU A 57 8.48 -4.56 -25.66
CA GLU A 57 8.82 -5.11 -24.36
C GLU A 57 8.88 -3.98 -23.31
N TYR A 58 8.33 -4.22 -22.14
CA TYR A 58 8.47 -3.33 -20.99
C TYR A 58 8.43 -4.11 -19.68
N GLU A 59 9.00 -3.49 -18.65
CA GLU A 59 9.08 -4.06 -17.31
C GLU A 59 8.90 -2.98 -16.24
N VAL A 60 8.65 -3.41 -15.01
CA VAL A 60 8.63 -2.52 -13.85
C VAL A 60 10.04 -1.99 -13.59
N PHE A 61 10.19 -0.67 -13.51
CA PHE A 61 11.43 -0.05 -13.07
C PHE A 61 11.60 -0.25 -11.57
N LEU A 62 12.67 -0.92 -11.13
CA LEU A 62 12.84 -1.35 -9.76
C LEU A 62 12.97 -0.18 -8.75
N PRO A 63 12.33 -0.28 -7.55
CA PRO A 63 12.52 0.69 -6.48
C PRO A 63 13.99 0.85 -6.08
N GLY A 64 14.37 2.07 -5.68
CA GLY A 64 15.73 2.35 -5.24
C GLY A 64 16.80 2.15 -6.32
N HIS A 65 16.40 2.23 -7.59
CA HIS A 65 17.30 2.12 -8.73
C HIS A 65 17.33 3.40 -9.56
N TYR A 66 18.38 3.54 -10.33
CA TYR A 66 18.50 4.52 -11.40
C TYR A 66 18.98 3.86 -12.70
N PHE A 67 18.68 4.50 -13.82
CA PHE A 67 19.21 4.17 -15.14
C PHE A 67 19.85 5.43 -15.73
N TYR A 68 21.13 5.35 -16.08
CA TYR A 68 21.85 6.43 -16.77
C TYR A 68 22.13 6.01 -18.20
N SER A 69 21.69 6.79 -19.16
CA SER A 69 21.74 6.45 -20.60
C SER A 69 23.15 6.09 -21.08
N LYS A 70 24.18 6.77 -20.58
CA LYS A 70 25.59 6.50 -20.92
C LYS A 70 26.07 5.13 -20.45
N GLU A 71 25.55 4.64 -19.34
CA GLU A 71 25.92 3.35 -18.76
C GLU A 71 25.07 2.20 -19.34
N GLY A 72 23.87 2.51 -19.84
CA GLY A 72 22.98 1.58 -20.52
C GLY A 72 22.43 0.45 -19.64
N LYS A 73 22.47 0.61 -18.31
CA LYS A 73 21.99 -0.40 -17.36
C LYS A 73 21.39 0.21 -16.11
N MET A 74 20.42 -0.51 -15.55
CA MET A 74 19.84 -0.18 -14.24
C MET A 74 20.81 -0.49 -13.11
N LYS A 75 20.96 0.42 -12.15
CA LYS A 75 21.80 0.25 -10.96
C LYS A 75 21.04 0.60 -9.71
N ARG A 76 21.27 -0.18 -8.64
CA ARG A 76 20.73 0.11 -7.31
C ARG A 76 21.49 1.27 -6.67
N TRP A 77 20.78 2.30 -6.22
CA TRP A 77 21.32 3.42 -5.47
C TRP A 77 20.94 3.38 -3.98
N TYR A 78 19.82 2.75 -3.65
CA TYR A 78 19.36 2.62 -2.26
C TYR A 78 19.64 1.22 -1.73
N SER A 79 20.53 1.15 -0.74
CA SER A 79 20.85 -0.08 -0.02
C SER A 79 21.07 0.27 1.45
N ARG A 80 20.49 -0.51 2.36
CA ARG A 80 20.54 -0.28 3.80
C ARG A 80 20.96 -1.55 4.53
N GLY A 81 21.80 -1.39 5.57
CA GLY A 81 22.25 -2.48 6.41
C GLY A 81 21.12 -3.21 7.10
N TRP A 82 20.05 -2.50 7.44
CA TRP A 82 18.90 -3.10 8.10
C TRP A 82 18.17 -4.18 7.29
N THR A 83 18.47 -4.37 6.02
CA THR A 83 17.97 -5.51 5.24
C THR A 83 18.48 -6.85 5.75
N GLU A 84 19.62 -6.83 6.45
CA GLU A 84 20.27 -8.01 6.99
C GLU A 84 19.95 -8.18 8.48
N TYR A 85 19.38 -9.31 8.90
CA TYR A 85 19.03 -9.57 10.30
C TYR A 85 20.20 -9.39 11.28
N GLU A 86 21.41 -9.80 10.87
CA GLU A 86 22.60 -9.73 11.71
C GLU A 86 22.96 -8.31 12.13
N THR A 87 22.57 -7.30 11.37
CA THR A 87 22.84 -5.89 11.67
C THR A 87 21.86 -5.26 12.67
N VAL A 88 20.71 -5.91 12.90
CA VAL A 88 19.62 -5.33 13.71
C VAL A 88 19.27 -6.16 14.96
N LYS A 89 19.71 -7.41 15.04
CA LYS A 89 19.29 -8.36 16.08
C LYS A 89 19.65 -7.97 17.52
N GLU A 90 20.66 -7.13 17.70
CA GLU A 90 21.13 -6.68 19.01
C GLU A 90 20.84 -5.17 19.26
N ASN A 91 20.13 -4.51 18.34
CA ASN A 91 19.80 -3.10 18.48
C ASN A 91 18.77 -2.88 19.58
N ASP A 92 18.78 -1.67 20.16
CA ASP A 92 17.73 -1.22 21.05
C ASP A 92 16.42 -0.95 20.29
N ALA A 93 15.31 -0.91 21.02
CA ALA A 93 13.99 -0.60 20.49
C ALA A 93 13.25 0.27 21.50
N GLN A 94 13.24 1.58 21.26
CA GLN A 94 12.58 2.55 22.11
C GLN A 94 11.31 3.08 21.40
N THR A 95 10.22 3.17 22.15
CA THR A 95 8.96 3.74 21.63
C THR A 95 9.10 5.21 21.28
N GLU A 96 9.94 5.95 21.99
CA GLU A 96 10.20 7.36 21.73
C GLU A 96 10.89 7.59 20.38
N ASP A 97 11.81 6.72 19.98
CA ASP A 97 12.47 6.83 18.67
C ASP A 97 11.45 6.67 17.54
N VAL A 98 10.50 5.74 17.70
CA VAL A 98 9.40 5.54 16.73
C VAL A 98 8.50 6.77 16.69
N LYS A 99 8.15 7.33 17.86
CA LYS A 99 7.29 8.51 17.97
C LYS A 99 7.90 9.70 17.26
N VAL A 100 9.13 10.05 17.61
CA VAL A 100 9.84 11.20 17.04
C VAL A 100 10.02 11.04 15.54
N ALA A 101 10.52 9.89 15.09
CA ALA A 101 10.77 9.66 13.67
C ALA A 101 9.50 9.71 12.81
N LEU A 102 8.36 9.18 13.31
CA LEU A 102 7.10 9.23 12.59
C LEU A 102 6.49 10.64 12.59
N GLU A 103 6.56 11.37 13.70
CA GLU A 103 6.14 12.76 13.76
C GLU A 103 6.92 13.61 12.74
N GLU A 104 8.23 13.43 12.63
CA GLU A 104 9.07 14.11 11.65
C GLU A 104 8.73 13.70 10.22
N ALA A 105 8.47 12.41 9.96
CA ALA A 105 8.07 11.94 8.63
C ALA A 105 6.74 12.56 8.19
N VAL A 106 5.74 12.60 9.06
CA VAL A 106 4.47 13.27 8.79
C VAL A 106 4.70 14.77 8.56
N HIS A 107 5.47 15.42 9.42
CA HIS A 107 5.78 16.86 9.31
C HIS A 107 6.42 17.18 7.96
N ARG A 108 7.44 16.45 7.52
CA ARG A 108 8.06 16.63 6.19
C ARG A 108 7.05 16.47 5.04
N GLN A 109 6.12 15.52 5.16
CA GLN A 109 5.15 15.21 4.12
C GLN A 109 3.89 16.11 4.16
N LEU A 110 3.78 17.02 5.13
CA LEU A 110 2.71 18.03 5.15
C LEU A 110 3.02 19.28 4.32
N MET A 111 4.24 19.45 3.83
CA MET A 111 4.60 20.57 2.96
C MET A 111 3.73 20.55 1.70
N SER A 112 2.86 21.58 1.53
CA SER A 112 1.90 21.63 0.44
C SER A 112 1.39 23.05 0.21
N ASP A 113 1.30 23.43 -1.06
CA ASP A 113 0.68 24.67 -1.53
C ASP A 113 -0.79 24.49 -1.98
N VAL A 114 -1.34 23.29 -1.74
CA VAL A 114 -2.72 22.92 -2.09
C VAL A 114 -3.47 22.35 -0.89
N PRO A 115 -4.82 22.38 -0.89
CA PRO A 115 -5.61 21.73 0.16
C PRO A 115 -5.31 20.23 0.27
N TYR A 116 -5.13 19.77 1.50
CA TYR A 116 -4.86 18.36 1.79
C TYR A 116 -5.77 17.81 2.89
N GLY A 117 -5.82 16.50 2.99
CA GLY A 117 -6.56 15.77 3.99
C GLY A 117 -5.86 14.49 4.43
N VAL A 118 -6.57 13.66 5.18
CA VAL A 118 -6.08 12.35 5.63
C VAL A 118 -7.09 11.27 5.32
N LEU A 119 -6.61 10.08 4.93
CA LEU A 119 -7.42 8.88 4.87
C LEU A 119 -7.54 8.29 6.28
N LEU A 120 -8.75 8.13 6.77
CA LEU A 120 -9.03 7.71 8.15
C LEU A 120 -9.99 6.53 8.16
N SER A 121 -9.47 5.31 8.21
CA SER A 121 -10.27 4.07 8.28
C SER A 121 -10.71 3.71 9.71
N GLY A 122 -10.22 4.41 10.73
CA GLY A 122 -10.44 4.04 12.13
C GLY A 122 -9.56 2.88 12.64
N GLY A 123 -8.64 2.38 11.80
CA GLY A 123 -7.54 1.51 12.21
C GLY A 123 -6.40 2.31 12.86
N LEU A 124 -5.49 1.61 13.56
CA LEU A 124 -4.36 2.23 14.26
C LEU A 124 -3.55 3.16 13.34
N ASP A 125 -3.12 2.68 12.19
CA ASP A 125 -2.15 3.33 11.34
C ASP A 125 -2.68 4.66 10.77
N SER A 126 -3.88 4.64 10.19
CA SER A 126 -4.55 5.83 9.69
C SER A 126 -4.87 6.83 10.80
N SER A 127 -5.20 6.34 12.00
CA SER A 127 -5.50 7.17 13.16
C SER A 127 -4.26 7.88 13.68
N VAL A 128 -3.12 7.19 13.76
CA VAL A 128 -1.82 7.79 14.16
C VAL A 128 -1.42 8.89 13.18
N ILE A 129 -1.43 8.61 11.87
CA ILE A 129 -1.11 9.62 10.85
C ILE A 129 -2.05 10.83 10.95
N SER A 130 -3.36 10.59 11.13
CA SER A 130 -4.35 11.66 11.25
C SER A 130 -4.15 12.52 12.49
N ALA A 131 -3.82 11.91 13.63
CA ALA A 131 -3.57 12.61 14.89
C ALA A 131 -2.30 13.48 14.80
N ILE A 132 -1.22 12.95 14.23
CA ILE A 132 0.03 13.71 14.01
C ILE A 132 -0.22 14.85 13.01
N ALA A 133 -0.88 14.59 11.89
CA ALA A 133 -1.21 15.61 10.90
C ALA A 133 -2.05 16.74 11.51
N LYS A 134 -3.00 16.41 12.38
CA LYS A 134 -3.82 17.41 13.08
C LYS A 134 -3.00 18.32 14.00
N LYS A 135 -1.95 17.80 14.63
CA LYS A 135 -1.04 18.58 15.48
C LYS A 135 -0.40 19.75 14.70
N TYR A 136 -0.12 19.56 13.41
CA TYR A 136 0.57 20.54 12.56
C TYR A 136 -0.35 21.31 11.61
N ALA A 137 -1.60 20.89 11.38
CA ALA A 137 -2.47 21.41 10.32
C ALA A 137 -2.81 22.90 10.40
N ALA A 138 -2.71 23.51 11.60
CA ALA A 138 -3.04 24.93 11.79
C ALA A 138 -1.94 25.90 11.29
N LYS A 139 -0.75 25.43 11.06
CA LYS A 139 0.44 26.24 10.70
C LYS A 139 1.07 25.77 9.40
N ARG A 140 1.72 26.69 8.70
CA ARG A 140 2.47 26.36 7.49
C ARG A 140 3.82 25.79 7.83
N ILE A 141 4.11 24.62 7.26
CA ILE A 141 5.39 23.94 7.42
C ILE A 141 6.54 24.72 6.76
N GLU A 142 6.28 25.30 5.57
CA GLU A 142 7.27 26.03 4.78
C GLU A 142 7.78 27.30 5.45
N THR A 143 7.13 27.76 6.51
CA THR A 143 7.53 28.94 7.29
C THR A 143 7.92 28.59 8.73
N ASP A 144 8.29 27.33 9.02
CA ASP A 144 8.59 26.84 10.36
C ASP A 144 7.50 27.19 11.40
N GLY A 145 6.25 27.20 10.95
CA GLY A 145 5.10 27.54 11.79
C GLY A 145 4.92 29.03 12.06
N ALA A 146 5.67 29.91 11.41
CA ALA A 146 5.57 31.36 11.62
C ALA A 146 4.26 31.98 11.08
N SER A 147 3.62 31.33 10.09
CA SER A 147 2.34 31.75 9.54
C SER A 147 1.26 30.69 9.66
N ASP A 148 -0.02 31.14 9.64
CA ASP A 148 -1.14 30.22 9.65
C ASP A 148 -1.29 29.51 8.30
N ALA A 149 -1.79 28.27 8.34
CA ALA A 149 -2.10 27.52 7.15
C ALA A 149 -3.26 28.16 6.38
N TRP A 150 -3.23 28.05 5.05
CA TRP A 150 -4.32 28.57 4.21
C TRP A 150 -5.60 27.77 4.39
N TRP A 151 -5.46 26.49 4.78
CA TRP A 151 -6.57 25.58 5.11
C TRP A 151 -6.31 24.99 6.51
N PRO A 152 -6.65 25.71 7.59
CA PRO A 152 -6.28 25.32 8.95
C PRO A 152 -7.14 24.16 9.49
N GLN A 153 -8.23 23.80 8.79
CA GLN A 153 -9.07 22.67 9.16
C GLN A 153 -8.63 21.43 8.41
N LEU A 154 -8.19 20.42 9.17
CA LEU A 154 -7.83 19.12 8.58
C LEU A 154 -9.11 18.34 8.26
N HIS A 155 -9.26 17.95 7.00
CA HIS A 155 -10.32 17.07 6.53
C HIS A 155 -9.88 15.61 6.60
N SER A 156 -10.74 14.73 7.13
CA SER A 156 -10.53 13.29 7.14
C SER A 156 -11.60 12.57 6.33
N PHE A 157 -11.23 11.48 5.68
CA PHE A 157 -12.07 10.76 4.74
C PHE A 157 -12.10 9.28 5.07
N ALA A 158 -13.31 8.71 5.11
CA ALA A 158 -13.54 7.28 5.25
C ALA A 158 -14.55 6.81 4.19
N ILE A 159 -14.44 5.57 3.75
CA ILE A 159 -15.38 4.94 2.84
C ILE A 159 -15.74 3.54 3.33
N GLY A 160 -16.97 3.14 3.14
CA GLY A 160 -17.45 1.79 3.43
C GLY A 160 -18.88 1.57 3.01
N LEU A 161 -19.33 0.32 3.06
CA LEU A 161 -20.73 -0.01 2.97
C LEU A 161 -21.47 0.56 4.19
N LYS A 162 -22.74 0.86 4.05
CA LYS A 162 -23.53 1.42 5.16
C LYS A 162 -23.44 0.53 6.41
N GLY A 163 -22.97 1.11 7.49
CA GLY A 163 -22.80 0.42 8.79
C GLY A 163 -21.51 -0.40 8.89
N ALA A 164 -20.56 -0.23 7.98
CA ALA A 164 -19.25 -0.88 8.06
C ALA A 164 -18.51 -0.53 9.37
N PRO A 165 -17.83 -1.50 10.01
CA PRO A 165 -17.15 -1.30 11.29
C PRO A 165 -16.13 -0.17 11.26
N ASP A 166 -15.41 -0.03 10.17
CA ASP A 166 -14.39 1.00 10.00
C ASP A 166 -14.98 2.42 9.99
N LEU A 167 -16.17 2.63 9.39
CA LEU A 167 -16.83 3.93 9.40
C LEU A 167 -17.18 4.39 10.83
N ILE A 168 -17.61 3.45 11.68
CA ILE A 168 -17.95 3.75 13.07
C ILE A 168 -16.68 4.20 13.83
N LYS A 169 -15.58 3.48 13.64
CA LYS A 169 -14.31 3.78 14.31
C LYS A 169 -13.64 5.04 13.73
N ALA A 170 -13.73 5.25 12.44
CA ALA A 170 -13.23 6.49 11.81
C ALA A 170 -13.92 7.73 12.39
N ARG A 171 -15.23 7.68 12.60
CA ARG A 171 -16.00 8.78 13.21
C ARG A 171 -15.54 9.03 14.66
N GLU A 172 -15.38 7.98 15.47
CA GLU A 172 -14.90 8.07 16.83
C GLU A 172 -13.52 8.76 16.93
N VAL A 173 -12.59 8.37 16.05
CA VAL A 173 -11.27 9.01 15.98
C VAL A 173 -11.39 10.45 15.50
N ALA A 174 -12.17 10.71 14.45
CA ALA A 174 -12.34 12.05 13.91
C ALA A 174 -12.90 13.05 14.93
N GLU A 175 -13.87 12.62 15.74
CA GLU A 175 -14.41 13.40 16.85
C GLU A 175 -13.35 13.64 17.93
N TYR A 176 -12.56 12.63 18.27
CA TYR A 176 -11.52 12.71 19.30
C TYR A 176 -10.41 13.70 18.92
N ILE A 177 -9.90 13.61 17.68
CA ILE A 177 -8.80 14.46 17.20
C ILE A 177 -9.27 15.81 16.62
N GLY A 178 -10.58 15.97 16.41
CA GLY A 178 -11.19 17.22 15.93
C GLY A 178 -10.92 17.52 14.45
N THR A 179 -11.14 16.56 13.55
CA THR A 179 -11.11 16.76 12.09
C THR A 179 -12.50 17.05 11.53
N VAL A 180 -12.55 17.66 10.34
CA VAL A 180 -13.79 17.73 9.55
C VAL A 180 -13.94 16.41 8.82
N HIS A 181 -14.76 15.52 9.38
CA HIS A 181 -14.89 14.15 8.89
C HIS A 181 -15.90 14.02 7.76
N HIS A 182 -15.52 13.27 6.73
CA HIS A 182 -16.36 12.94 5.58
C HIS A 182 -16.49 11.41 5.49
N GLU A 183 -17.68 10.93 5.80
CA GLU A 183 -18.05 9.54 5.68
C GLU A 183 -18.73 9.29 4.33
N ILE A 184 -18.13 8.48 3.51
CA ILE A 184 -18.63 8.13 2.18
C ILE A 184 -19.21 6.72 2.22
N ASN A 185 -20.47 6.60 1.88
CA ASN A 185 -21.11 5.30 1.73
C ASN A 185 -21.19 4.96 0.24
N TYR A 186 -20.83 3.73 -0.10
CA TYR A 186 -21.05 3.18 -1.44
C TYR A 186 -21.89 1.91 -1.36
N THR A 187 -22.50 1.53 -2.45
CA THR A 187 -23.27 0.29 -2.59
C THR A 187 -22.40 -0.77 -3.24
N VAL A 188 -22.72 -2.04 -3.00
CA VAL A 188 -22.05 -3.16 -3.68
C VAL A 188 -22.14 -2.99 -5.20
N GLN A 189 -23.28 -2.52 -5.73
CA GLN A 189 -23.46 -2.30 -7.16
C GLN A 189 -22.52 -1.22 -7.71
N GLU A 190 -22.37 -0.09 -7.02
CA GLU A 190 -21.38 0.95 -7.41
C GLU A 190 -19.94 0.40 -7.43
N GLY A 191 -19.63 -0.48 -6.47
CA GLY A 191 -18.34 -1.17 -6.47
C GLY A 191 -18.16 -2.07 -7.68
N LEU A 192 -19.17 -2.89 -8.00
CA LEU A 192 -19.13 -3.79 -9.16
C LEU A 192 -19.02 -3.05 -10.48
N ASP A 193 -19.77 -1.96 -10.63
CA ASP A 193 -19.75 -1.12 -11.83
C ASP A 193 -18.37 -0.48 -12.04
N ALA A 194 -17.62 -0.21 -10.94
CA ALA A 194 -16.31 0.39 -10.99
C ALA A 194 -15.16 -0.61 -11.27
N VAL A 195 -15.35 -1.93 -11.07
CA VAL A 195 -14.24 -2.92 -11.14
C VAL A 195 -13.46 -2.84 -12.46
N ARG A 196 -14.15 -2.67 -13.57
CA ARG A 196 -13.52 -2.59 -14.91
C ARG A 196 -12.61 -1.36 -15.02
N ASP A 197 -13.11 -0.20 -14.62
CA ASP A 197 -12.34 1.04 -14.60
C ASP A 197 -11.17 0.94 -13.60
N VAL A 198 -11.42 0.34 -12.44
CA VAL A 198 -10.38 0.14 -11.42
C VAL A 198 -9.22 -0.67 -12.01
N ILE A 199 -9.48 -1.82 -12.65
CA ILE A 199 -8.43 -2.65 -13.26
C ILE A 199 -7.64 -1.85 -14.33
N TYR A 200 -8.33 -1.03 -15.14
CA TYR A 200 -7.67 -0.16 -16.10
C TYR A 200 -6.74 0.86 -15.44
N PHE A 201 -7.20 1.50 -14.36
CA PHE A 201 -6.41 2.54 -13.68
C PHE A 201 -5.29 1.98 -12.82
N ILE A 202 -5.53 0.89 -12.08
CA ILE A 202 -4.49 0.29 -11.22
C ILE A 202 -3.50 -0.59 -11.97
N GLU A 203 -3.85 -1.03 -13.20
CA GLU A 203 -2.99 -1.81 -14.10
C GLU A 203 -2.49 -3.11 -13.48
N THR A 204 -3.37 -3.79 -12.73
CA THR A 204 -3.12 -5.11 -12.15
C THR A 204 -4.41 -5.90 -12.07
N TYR A 205 -4.29 -7.23 -12.00
CA TYR A 205 -5.40 -8.16 -11.74
C TYR A 205 -5.21 -8.95 -10.44
N ASP A 206 -4.27 -8.54 -9.58
CA ASP A 206 -4.14 -9.14 -8.25
C ASP A 206 -5.43 -8.97 -7.45
N VAL A 207 -5.97 -10.10 -6.94
CA VAL A 207 -7.30 -10.13 -6.32
C VAL A 207 -7.39 -9.18 -5.13
N THR A 208 -6.40 -9.22 -4.24
CA THR A 208 -6.39 -8.38 -3.04
C THR A 208 -6.32 -6.91 -3.40
N THR A 209 -5.47 -6.58 -4.38
CA THR A 209 -5.30 -5.22 -4.86
C THR A 209 -6.58 -4.69 -5.50
N VAL A 210 -7.26 -5.46 -6.36
CA VAL A 210 -8.53 -5.04 -6.98
C VAL A 210 -9.63 -4.82 -5.94
N ARG A 211 -9.79 -5.76 -4.99
CA ARG A 211 -10.79 -5.67 -3.91
C ARG A 211 -10.63 -4.41 -3.07
N ALA A 212 -9.41 -4.06 -2.71
CA ALA A 212 -9.10 -2.89 -1.88
C ALA A 212 -9.03 -1.58 -2.69
N SER A 213 -8.63 -1.63 -3.96
CA SER A 213 -8.58 -0.45 -4.82
C SER A 213 -9.96 0.10 -5.15
N THR A 214 -10.97 -0.74 -5.28
CA THR A 214 -12.31 -0.32 -5.68
C THR A 214 -12.92 0.73 -4.73
N PRO A 215 -13.00 0.50 -3.41
CA PRO A 215 -13.46 1.56 -2.50
C PRO A 215 -12.52 2.77 -2.49
N MET A 216 -11.21 2.60 -2.57
CA MET A 216 -10.26 3.72 -2.60
C MET A 216 -10.43 4.58 -3.87
N TYR A 217 -10.67 3.98 -5.02
CA TYR A 217 -10.97 4.68 -6.28
C TYR A 217 -12.25 5.53 -6.17
N LEU A 218 -13.31 4.95 -5.59
CA LEU A 218 -14.57 5.67 -5.36
C LEU A 218 -14.40 6.82 -4.36
N LEU A 219 -13.60 6.62 -3.30
CA LEU A 219 -13.26 7.64 -2.31
C LEU A 219 -12.49 8.79 -2.96
N ALA A 220 -11.48 8.49 -3.78
CA ALA A 220 -10.65 9.48 -4.46
C ALA A 220 -11.47 10.42 -5.36
N ARG A 221 -12.51 9.90 -6.01
CA ARG A 221 -13.46 10.70 -6.80
C ARG A 221 -14.14 11.78 -5.95
N VAL A 222 -14.58 11.43 -4.75
CA VAL A 222 -15.23 12.36 -3.82
C VAL A 222 -14.22 13.39 -3.31
N ILE A 223 -13.04 12.96 -2.86
CA ILE A 223 -11.96 13.84 -2.40
C ILE A 223 -11.64 14.88 -3.47
N LYS A 224 -11.49 14.45 -4.73
CA LYS A 224 -11.26 15.35 -5.86
C LYS A 224 -12.38 16.37 -6.05
N SER A 225 -13.64 15.96 -5.93
CA SER A 225 -14.81 16.85 -6.09
C SER A 225 -14.87 17.94 -5.04
N MET A 226 -14.25 17.73 -3.88
CA MET A 226 -14.14 18.70 -2.80
C MET A 226 -12.94 19.66 -2.95
N GLY A 227 -12.18 19.54 -4.05
CA GLY A 227 -11.03 20.40 -4.34
C GLY A 227 -9.75 20.02 -3.62
N ILE A 228 -9.73 18.91 -2.88
CA ILE A 228 -8.54 18.40 -2.20
C ILE A 228 -7.65 17.68 -3.22
N LYS A 229 -6.34 17.97 -3.13
CA LYS A 229 -5.34 17.51 -4.12
C LYS A 229 -4.36 16.52 -3.57
N MET A 230 -4.25 16.40 -2.25
CA MET A 230 -3.29 15.54 -1.58
C MET A 230 -3.92 14.95 -0.32
N VAL A 231 -3.61 13.69 -0.04
CA VAL A 231 -4.00 13.01 1.21
C VAL A 231 -2.83 12.24 1.79
N LEU A 232 -2.75 12.18 3.13
CA LEU A 232 -1.84 11.27 3.84
C LEU A 232 -2.57 9.97 4.14
N SER A 233 -1.84 8.85 4.04
CA SER A 233 -2.33 7.49 4.31
C SER A 233 -1.45 6.77 5.32
N GLY A 234 -2.02 5.80 6.03
CA GLY A 234 -1.32 4.89 6.94
C GLY A 234 -0.65 3.68 6.27
N GLU A 235 -0.56 3.65 4.94
CA GLU A 235 0.06 2.55 4.21
C GLU A 235 1.53 2.33 4.60
N GLY A 236 1.97 1.09 4.62
CA GLY A 236 3.34 0.68 4.95
C GLY A 236 3.54 0.27 6.40
N ALA A 237 2.65 0.64 7.32
CA ALA A 237 2.77 0.29 8.74
C ALA A 237 2.74 -1.22 8.99
N ASP A 238 1.91 -1.96 8.26
CA ASP A 238 1.79 -3.42 8.41
C ASP A 238 3.05 -4.15 7.97
N GLU A 239 3.71 -3.68 6.93
CA GLU A 239 4.94 -4.23 6.39
C GLU A 239 6.14 -3.97 7.31
N VAL A 240 6.21 -2.75 7.85
CA VAL A 240 7.32 -2.32 8.74
C VAL A 240 7.24 -3.00 10.11
N PHE A 241 6.04 -3.13 10.67
CA PHE A 241 5.84 -3.60 12.04
C PHE A 241 5.18 -4.98 12.15
N GLY A 242 5.02 -5.70 11.03
CA GLY A 242 4.40 -7.03 11.04
C GLY A 242 2.95 -7.01 11.51
N GLY A 243 2.15 -6.07 10.96
CA GLY A 243 0.77 -5.86 11.39
C GLY A 243 -0.23 -6.87 10.83
N TYR A 244 0.11 -7.66 9.83
CA TYR A 244 -0.76 -8.72 9.33
C TYR A 244 -0.82 -9.90 10.29
N LEU A 245 -2.00 -10.52 10.43
CA LEU A 245 -2.26 -11.55 11.42
C LEU A 245 -1.35 -12.77 11.34
N TYR A 246 -0.89 -13.12 10.15
CA TYR A 246 0.01 -14.24 9.99
C TYR A 246 1.39 -14.01 10.67
N PHE A 247 1.80 -12.77 10.91
CA PHE A 247 3.04 -12.48 11.65
C PHE A 247 3.03 -12.99 13.09
N HIS A 248 1.85 -13.23 13.70
CA HIS A 248 1.74 -13.91 15.00
C HIS A 248 2.35 -15.31 14.99
N LYS A 249 2.46 -15.94 13.82
CA LYS A 249 3.04 -17.27 13.64
C LYS A 249 4.52 -17.27 13.24
N ALA A 250 5.16 -16.08 13.21
CA ALA A 250 6.59 -16.00 12.92
C ALA A 250 7.41 -16.82 13.93
N PRO A 251 8.16 -17.83 13.49
CA PRO A 251 8.80 -18.78 14.40
C PRO A 251 10.01 -18.19 15.15
N THR A 252 10.64 -17.18 14.57
CA THR A 252 11.84 -16.54 15.12
C THR A 252 11.89 -15.07 14.78
N PRO A 253 12.64 -14.23 15.55
CA PRO A 253 12.87 -12.83 15.19
C PRO A 253 13.51 -12.65 13.80
N GLN A 254 14.35 -13.59 13.39
CA GLN A 254 14.96 -13.59 12.06
C GLN A 254 13.90 -13.79 10.97
N ALA A 255 13.05 -14.81 11.09
CA ALA A 255 11.98 -15.08 10.13
C ALA A 255 11.00 -13.91 10.04
N PHE A 256 10.66 -13.29 11.18
CA PHE A 256 9.86 -12.09 11.22
C PHE A 256 10.50 -10.93 10.44
N HIS A 257 11.76 -10.64 10.72
CA HIS A 257 12.50 -9.56 10.06
C HIS A 257 12.65 -9.79 8.55
N GLU A 258 13.07 -10.98 8.15
CA GLU A 258 13.20 -11.32 6.73
C GLU A 258 11.88 -11.18 5.97
N GLU A 259 10.75 -11.48 6.62
CA GLU A 259 9.44 -11.29 6.03
C GLU A 259 9.09 -9.81 5.88
N THR A 260 9.37 -8.96 6.88
CA THR A 260 9.16 -7.51 6.74
C THR A 260 9.99 -6.93 5.58
N VAL A 261 11.23 -7.38 5.42
CA VAL A 261 12.10 -6.98 4.30
C VAL A 261 11.53 -7.46 2.96
N ARG A 262 11.06 -8.72 2.87
CA ARG A 262 10.41 -9.25 1.65
C ARG A 262 9.16 -8.45 1.28
N LYS A 263 8.33 -8.11 2.26
CA LYS A 263 7.12 -7.30 2.05
C LYS A 263 7.47 -5.92 1.51
N LEU A 264 8.39 -5.22 2.16
CA LEU A 264 8.83 -3.89 1.72
C LEU A 264 9.42 -3.91 0.31
N SER A 265 10.22 -4.93 -0.03
CA SER A 265 10.84 -5.04 -1.35
C SER A 265 9.84 -5.21 -2.50
N LYS A 266 8.65 -5.74 -2.22
CA LYS A 266 7.60 -6.00 -3.21
C LYS A 266 6.41 -5.03 -3.12
N LEU A 267 6.40 -4.13 -2.13
CA LEU A 267 5.24 -3.28 -1.82
C LEU A 267 4.81 -2.39 -2.99
N HIS A 268 5.75 -2.05 -3.86
CA HIS A 268 5.49 -1.28 -5.10
C HIS A 268 4.57 -1.98 -6.11
N MET A 269 4.36 -3.29 -5.98
CA MET A 269 3.44 -4.07 -6.83
C MET A 269 2.06 -4.31 -6.18
N TYR A 270 1.89 -3.94 -4.91
CA TYR A 270 0.68 -4.17 -4.11
C TYR A 270 0.14 -2.88 -3.51
N ASP A 271 0.39 -2.63 -2.22
CA ASP A 271 -0.25 -1.52 -1.50
C ASP A 271 0.20 -0.13 -1.97
N CYS A 272 1.48 0.03 -2.35
CA CYS A 272 1.92 1.29 -2.97
C CYS A 272 1.26 1.51 -4.32
N LEU A 273 1.19 0.47 -5.16
CA LEU A 273 0.52 0.55 -6.46
C LEU A 273 -0.95 0.92 -6.30
N ARG A 274 -1.64 0.20 -5.40
CA ARG A 274 -3.04 0.44 -5.06
C ARG A 274 -3.27 1.87 -4.62
N ALA A 275 -2.55 2.31 -3.58
CA ALA A 275 -2.74 3.65 -3.01
C ALA A 275 -2.45 4.75 -4.03
N ASN A 276 -1.31 4.66 -4.73
CA ASN A 276 -0.95 5.66 -5.72
C ASN A 276 -1.95 5.71 -6.88
N LYS A 277 -2.18 4.60 -7.57
CA LYS A 277 -2.99 4.60 -8.80
C LYS A 277 -4.48 4.84 -8.56
N SER A 278 -5.05 4.36 -7.45
CA SER A 278 -6.45 4.65 -7.12
C SER A 278 -6.69 6.15 -6.88
N LEU A 279 -5.73 6.82 -6.23
CA LEU A 279 -5.81 8.26 -5.97
C LEU A 279 -5.48 9.07 -7.23
N SER A 280 -4.42 8.72 -7.94
CA SER A 280 -3.97 9.44 -9.14
C SER A 280 -4.94 9.34 -10.31
N ALA A 281 -5.77 8.28 -10.37
CA ALA A 281 -6.88 8.16 -11.33
C ALA A 281 -7.80 9.41 -11.32
N TRP A 282 -7.91 10.07 -10.18
CA TRP A 282 -8.69 11.30 -9.98
C TRP A 282 -7.81 12.54 -9.76
N GLY A 283 -6.49 12.43 -9.94
CA GLY A 283 -5.54 13.52 -9.76
C GLY A 283 -5.41 13.97 -8.31
N VAL A 284 -5.44 13.02 -7.40
CA VAL A 284 -5.13 13.19 -5.97
C VAL A 284 -3.78 12.54 -5.68
N GLU A 285 -2.88 13.25 -5.02
CA GLU A 285 -1.59 12.73 -4.57
C GLU A 285 -1.76 11.98 -3.25
N GLY A 286 -1.20 10.77 -3.14
CA GLY A 286 -1.12 10.02 -1.90
C GLY A 286 0.27 10.09 -1.29
N ARG A 287 0.37 10.46 0.00
CA ARG A 287 1.61 10.45 0.77
C ARG A 287 1.55 9.41 1.88
N VAL A 288 2.69 8.75 2.14
CA VAL A 288 2.78 7.54 2.98
C VAL A 288 3.92 7.66 3.99
N PRO A 289 3.71 8.37 5.11
CA PRO A 289 4.79 8.66 6.07
C PRO A 289 5.46 7.42 6.67
N PHE A 290 4.77 6.29 6.80
CA PHE A 290 5.39 5.03 7.26
C PHE A 290 6.44 4.47 6.28
N LEU A 291 6.45 4.95 5.04
CA LEU A 291 7.43 4.59 4.01
C LEU A 291 8.46 5.71 3.75
N ASP A 292 8.48 6.74 4.58
CA ASP A 292 9.52 7.77 4.55
C ASP A 292 10.90 7.14 4.77
N LYS A 293 11.87 7.54 3.96
CA LYS A 293 13.23 6.96 3.96
C LYS A 293 13.89 7.01 5.34
N GLU A 294 13.78 8.14 6.02
CA GLU A 294 14.40 8.36 7.33
C GLU A 294 13.64 7.64 8.44
N PHE A 295 12.32 7.61 8.35
CA PHE A 295 11.51 6.78 9.25
C PHE A 295 11.83 5.30 9.10
N LEU A 296 11.97 4.78 7.87
CA LEU A 296 12.35 3.40 7.61
C LEU A 296 13.73 3.07 8.21
N ASP A 297 14.67 4.00 8.13
CA ASP A 297 15.99 3.82 8.74
C ASP A 297 15.90 3.67 10.27
N VAL A 298 14.97 4.35 10.95
CA VAL A 298 14.70 4.13 12.38
C VAL A 298 13.95 2.83 12.62
N ALA A 299 12.78 2.67 11.99
CA ALA A 299 11.85 1.58 12.27
C ALA A 299 12.39 0.20 11.90
N MET A 300 13.17 0.10 10.82
CA MET A 300 13.76 -1.18 10.38
C MET A 300 15.05 -1.53 11.10
N ASN A 301 15.72 -0.57 11.73
CA ASN A 301 16.87 -0.83 12.61
C ASN A 301 16.47 -1.25 14.03
N LEU A 302 15.19 -1.19 14.42
CA LEU A 302 14.74 -1.71 15.72
C LEU A 302 14.98 -3.22 15.84
N ASN A 303 15.31 -3.69 17.04
CA ASN A 303 15.39 -5.12 17.30
C ASN A 303 14.07 -5.82 16.91
N PRO A 304 14.10 -6.80 16.01
CA PRO A 304 12.88 -7.48 15.56
C PRO A 304 12.05 -8.12 16.68
N LYS A 305 12.68 -8.53 17.79
CA LYS A 305 11.97 -9.05 18.97
C LYS A 305 10.93 -8.07 19.53
N ALA A 306 11.22 -6.75 19.47
CA ALA A 306 10.31 -5.72 19.97
C ALA A 306 9.09 -5.50 19.06
N LYS A 307 9.15 -5.96 17.81
CA LYS A 307 8.03 -5.89 16.87
C LYS A 307 7.16 -7.15 16.87
N MET A 308 7.70 -8.29 17.35
CA MET A 308 6.96 -9.54 17.45
C MET A 308 5.82 -9.46 18.46
N CYS A 309 4.80 -10.25 18.23
CA CYS A 309 3.64 -10.38 19.13
C CYS A 309 3.46 -11.83 19.63
N PRO A 310 4.38 -12.37 20.44
CA PRO A 310 4.26 -13.71 20.98
C PRO A 310 3.13 -13.80 22.02
N GLY A 311 2.40 -14.91 22.00
CA GLY A 311 1.34 -15.20 22.97
C GLY A 311 0.16 -14.25 22.86
N LYS A 312 -0.20 -13.61 23.96
CA LYS A 312 -1.35 -12.68 24.08
C LYS A 312 -1.03 -11.23 23.67
N ASN A 313 0.13 -10.96 23.10
CA ASN A 313 0.47 -9.62 22.65
C ASN A 313 -0.26 -9.26 21.35
N ILE A 314 -0.63 -7.99 21.24
CA ILE A 314 -1.26 -7.44 20.04
C ILE A 314 -0.18 -7.00 19.04
N GLU A 315 -0.48 -7.12 17.74
CA GLU A 315 0.39 -6.65 16.66
C GLU A 315 0.67 -5.14 16.76
N LYS A 316 1.82 -4.71 16.29
CA LYS A 316 2.29 -3.30 16.30
C LYS A 316 2.33 -2.65 17.69
N ARG A 317 2.61 -3.43 18.75
CA ARG A 317 2.57 -2.96 20.12
C ARG A 317 3.42 -1.71 20.35
N ILE A 318 4.62 -1.65 19.76
CA ILE A 318 5.52 -0.50 19.89
C ILE A 318 4.91 0.79 19.33
N VAL A 319 4.14 0.72 18.23
CA VAL A 319 3.41 1.86 17.66
C VAL A 319 2.25 2.26 18.57
N ARG A 320 1.51 1.28 19.11
CA ARG A 320 0.38 1.53 20.03
C ARG A 320 0.84 2.25 21.29
N GLU A 321 1.93 1.78 21.89
CA GLU A 321 2.53 2.40 23.08
C GLU A 321 3.07 3.81 22.80
N ALA A 322 3.71 4.02 21.64
CA ALA A 322 4.26 5.31 21.23
C ALA A 322 3.19 6.40 21.07
N PHE A 323 1.97 6.05 20.66
CA PHE A 323 0.90 6.99 20.34
C PHE A 323 -0.39 6.81 21.17
N ALA A 324 -0.32 6.07 22.28
CA ALA A 324 -1.48 5.82 23.15
C ALA A 324 -2.10 7.10 23.72
N ASP A 325 -1.31 8.14 23.92
CA ASP A 325 -1.74 9.45 24.41
C ASP A 325 -2.47 10.31 23.36
N MET A 326 -2.39 9.95 22.09
CA MET A 326 -2.95 10.70 20.96
C MET A 326 -4.26 10.10 20.42
N LEU A 327 -4.66 8.93 20.86
CA LEU A 327 -5.78 8.17 20.30
C LEU A 327 -6.75 7.68 21.40
N PRO A 328 -8.04 7.44 21.05
CA PRO A 328 -8.96 6.76 21.94
C PRO A 328 -8.46 5.34 22.28
N GLU A 329 -8.61 4.92 23.54
CA GLU A 329 -8.22 3.58 24.00
C GLU A 329 -8.86 2.46 23.16
N SER A 330 -10.12 2.63 22.76
CA SER A 330 -10.89 1.69 21.94
C SER A 330 -10.33 1.49 20.53
N VAL A 331 -9.45 2.37 20.06
CA VAL A 331 -8.76 2.29 18.77
C VAL A 331 -7.31 1.89 18.98
N THR A 332 -6.64 2.45 20.00
CA THR A 332 -5.25 2.12 20.32
C THR A 332 -5.07 0.63 20.54
N TRP A 333 -6.01 -0.05 21.18
CA TRP A 333 -5.93 -1.48 21.52
C TRP A 333 -6.90 -2.35 20.71
N ARG A 334 -7.46 -1.77 19.61
CA ARG A 334 -8.29 -2.54 18.66
C ARG A 334 -7.41 -3.48 17.82
N GLN A 335 -7.90 -4.70 17.66
CA GLN A 335 -7.31 -5.67 16.75
C GLN A 335 -7.33 -5.18 15.30
N LYS A 336 -6.30 -5.57 14.53
CA LYS A 336 -6.18 -5.28 13.11
C LYS A 336 -7.31 -5.90 12.29
N GLU A 337 -7.95 -5.07 11.45
CA GLU A 337 -8.75 -5.52 10.30
C GLU A 337 -8.10 -5.04 9.00
N GLN A 338 -8.17 -5.88 7.97
CA GLN A 338 -7.71 -5.48 6.64
C GLN A 338 -8.69 -4.49 6.02
N PHE A 339 -8.20 -3.55 5.23
CA PHE A 339 -9.06 -2.53 4.61
C PHE A 339 -10.17 -3.14 3.75
N SER A 340 -9.87 -4.18 2.95
CA SER A 340 -10.88 -4.89 2.15
C SER A 340 -12.00 -5.53 2.97
N ASP A 341 -11.74 -5.91 4.22
CA ASP A 341 -12.71 -6.46 5.16
C ASP A 341 -13.44 -5.36 5.93
N GLY A 342 -12.71 -4.33 6.39
CA GLY A 342 -13.23 -3.21 7.17
C GLY A 342 -14.25 -2.33 6.44
N VAL A 343 -14.17 -2.24 5.10
CA VAL A 343 -15.16 -1.52 4.28
C VAL A 343 -16.51 -2.24 4.18
N GLY A 344 -16.58 -3.52 4.61
CA GLY A 344 -17.81 -4.32 4.68
C GLY A 344 -17.66 -5.69 4.03
N TYR A 345 -17.91 -6.72 4.83
CA TYR A 345 -17.72 -8.13 4.44
C TYR A 345 -18.53 -8.57 3.21
N SER A 346 -19.75 -8.03 3.01
CA SER A 346 -20.60 -8.37 1.86
C SER A 346 -19.98 -7.96 0.52
N TRP A 347 -19.04 -7.01 0.49
CA TRP A 347 -18.30 -6.63 -0.70
C TRP A 347 -17.52 -7.81 -1.30
N ILE A 348 -16.70 -8.47 -0.49
CA ILE A 348 -15.89 -9.62 -0.92
C ILE A 348 -16.78 -10.80 -1.29
N ASP A 349 -17.80 -11.10 -0.46
CA ASP A 349 -18.70 -12.23 -0.69
C ASP A 349 -19.44 -12.10 -2.02
N THR A 350 -19.95 -10.90 -2.32
CA THR A 350 -20.65 -10.65 -3.58
C THR A 350 -19.72 -10.73 -4.79
N LEU A 351 -18.47 -10.22 -4.70
CA LEU A 351 -17.49 -10.39 -5.78
C LEU A 351 -17.24 -11.86 -6.09
N ARG A 352 -17.08 -12.69 -5.06
CA ARG A 352 -16.87 -14.14 -5.22
C ARG A 352 -18.09 -14.82 -5.86
N GLU A 353 -19.30 -14.50 -5.45
CA GLU A 353 -20.52 -15.04 -6.03
C GLU A 353 -20.70 -14.68 -7.50
N ILE A 354 -20.47 -13.41 -7.85
CA ILE A 354 -20.59 -12.93 -9.22
C ILE A 354 -19.53 -13.58 -10.12
N THR A 355 -18.28 -13.60 -9.68
CA THR A 355 -17.19 -14.18 -10.48
C THR A 355 -17.34 -15.70 -10.60
N ALA A 356 -17.85 -16.39 -9.56
CA ALA A 356 -18.18 -17.82 -9.62
C ALA A 356 -19.26 -18.13 -10.68
N THR A 357 -20.18 -17.19 -10.92
CA THR A 357 -21.22 -17.32 -11.94
C THR A 357 -20.76 -16.90 -13.33
N ALA A 358 -19.92 -15.85 -13.41
CA ALA A 358 -19.44 -15.28 -14.67
C ALA A 358 -18.39 -16.15 -15.38
N VAL A 359 -17.67 -17.00 -14.64
CA VAL A 359 -16.63 -17.88 -15.19
C VAL A 359 -17.06 -19.34 -15.06
N SER A 360 -17.12 -20.05 -16.20
CA SER A 360 -17.50 -21.48 -16.22
C SER A 360 -16.35 -22.38 -15.74
N ASP A 361 -16.68 -23.63 -15.39
CA ASP A 361 -15.66 -24.63 -15.04
C ASP A 361 -14.80 -24.99 -16.24
N GLU A 362 -15.38 -25.05 -17.46
CA GLU A 362 -14.67 -25.25 -18.72
C GLU A 362 -13.62 -24.14 -18.99
N GLN A 363 -13.98 -22.89 -18.70
CA GLN A 363 -13.02 -21.79 -18.82
C GLN A 363 -11.84 -21.94 -17.84
N MET A 364 -12.10 -22.44 -16.63
CA MET A 364 -11.02 -22.71 -15.67
C MET A 364 -10.14 -23.90 -16.09
N GLU A 365 -10.71 -24.96 -16.66
CA GLU A 365 -9.95 -26.10 -17.18
C GLU A 365 -8.98 -25.68 -18.30
N HIS A 366 -9.36 -24.71 -19.13
CA HIS A 366 -8.55 -24.16 -20.21
C HIS A 366 -7.80 -22.87 -19.85
N ALA A 367 -7.74 -22.50 -18.56
CA ALA A 367 -7.12 -21.25 -18.12
C ALA A 367 -5.64 -21.14 -18.52
N ALA A 368 -4.87 -22.24 -18.44
CA ALA A 368 -3.46 -22.27 -18.82
C ALA A 368 -3.22 -22.08 -20.32
N GLU A 369 -4.16 -22.50 -21.17
CA GLU A 369 -4.09 -22.31 -22.62
C GLU A 369 -4.34 -20.84 -22.99
N ARG A 370 -5.32 -20.22 -22.33
CA ARG A 370 -5.66 -18.81 -22.55
C ARG A 370 -4.67 -17.85 -21.92
N PHE A 371 -4.22 -18.15 -20.69
CA PHE A 371 -3.33 -17.31 -19.88
C PHE A 371 -2.09 -18.08 -19.46
N PRO A 372 -1.13 -18.33 -20.38
CA PRO A 372 0.08 -19.10 -20.07
C PRO A 372 1.02 -18.42 -19.08
N ILE A 373 0.93 -17.07 -18.97
CA ILE A 373 1.69 -16.28 -18.00
C ILE A 373 0.78 -15.94 -16.83
N ASN A 374 1.20 -16.26 -15.61
CA ASN A 374 0.43 -16.04 -14.39
C ASN A 374 -1.00 -16.62 -14.50
N THR A 375 -1.09 -17.90 -14.81
CA THR A 375 -2.36 -18.64 -15.00
C THR A 375 -3.25 -18.48 -13.76
N PRO A 376 -4.49 -17.98 -13.93
CA PRO A 376 -5.45 -17.86 -12.83
C PRO A 376 -5.72 -19.19 -12.12
N GLN A 377 -5.76 -19.18 -10.80
CA GLN A 377 -5.97 -20.37 -9.97
C GLN A 377 -7.41 -20.52 -9.48
N ASN A 378 -8.22 -19.46 -9.62
CA ASN A 378 -9.64 -19.45 -9.27
C ASN A 378 -10.43 -18.53 -10.21
N LYS A 379 -11.77 -18.61 -10.11
CA LYS A 379 -12.68 -17.88 -11.00
C LYS A 379 -12.60 -16.36 -10.87
N GLU A 380 -12.29 -15.86 -9.68
CA GLU A 380 -12.13 -14.41 -9.46
C GLU A 380 -10.86 -13.89 -10.15
N GLU A 381 -9.74 -14.59 -10.00
CA GLU A 381 -8.51 -14.27 -10.75
C GLU A 381 -8.71 -14.32 -12.26
N TYR A 382 -9.43 -15.36 -12.74
CA TYR A 382 -9.75 -15.49 -14.16
C TYR A 382 -10.57 -14.30 -14.67
N TYR A 383 -11.57 -13.89 -13.89
CA TYR A 383 -12.42 -12.76 -14.23
C TYR A 383 -11.64 -11.46 -14.34
N TYR A 384 -10.81 -11.14 -13.34
CA TYR A 384 -9.98 -9.94 -13.35
C TYR A 384 -8.90 -10.00 -14.44
N ARG A 385 -8.27 -11.17 -14.63
CA ARG A 385 -7.31 -11.39 -15.71
C ARG A 385 -7.92 -11.17 -17.09
N SER A 386 -9.15 -11.59 -17.29
CA SER A 386 -9.87 -11.39 -18.56
C SER A 386 -10.10 -9.91 -18.86
N ILE A 387 -10.51 -9.13 -17.84
CA ILE A 387 -10.69 -7.68 -17.98
C ILE A 387 -9.34 -6.99 -18.25
N PHE A 388 -8.30 -7.39 -17.52
CA PHE A 388 -6.95 -6.82 -17.68
C PHE A 388 -6.45 -7.02 -19.12
N GLU A 389 -6.62 -8.20 -19.69
CA GLU A 389 -6.15 -8.51 -21.04
C GLU A 389 -6.87 -7.74 -22.15
N GLU A 390 -8.12 -7.33 -21.92
CA GLU A 390 -8.81 -6.44 -22.85
C GLU A 390 -8.16 -5.05 -22.93
N HIS A 391 -7.52 -4.61 -21.86
CA HIS A 391 -6.82 -3.32 -21.78
C HIS A 391 -5.33 -3.44 -22.07
N PHE A 392 -4.70 -4.55 -21.67
CA PHE A 392 -3.27 -4.80 -21.70
C PHE A 392 -2.97 -6.20 -22.27
N PRO A 393 -3.11 -6.40 -23.60
CA PRO A 393 -3.04 -7.72 -24.22
C PRO A 393 -1.61 -8.28 -24.33
N SER A 394 -0.57 -7.47 -24.09
CA SER A 394 0.80 -7.92 -24.26
C SER A 394 1.26 -8.88 -23.14
N GLU A 395 2.16 -9.80 -23.49
CA GLU A 395 2.82 -10.65 -22.48
C GLU A 395 3.63 -9.84 -21.46
N SER A 396 4.23 -8.73 -21.90
CA SER A 396 4.97 -7.82 -21.03
C SER A 396 4.06 -7.26 -19.93
N ALA A 397 2.82 -6.87 -20.26
CA ALA A 397 1.83 -6.42 -19.29
C ALA A 397 1.55 -7.51 -18.23
N ALA A 398 1.31 -8.75 -18.69
CA ALA A 398 1.04 -9.85 -17.78
C ALA A 398 2.19 -10.10 -16.78
N ARG A 399 3.44 -9.91 -17.22
CA ARG A 399 4.66 -10.10 -16.39
C ARG A 399 4.85 -9.00 -15.35
N THR A 400 4.23 -7.82 -15.49
CA THR A 400 4.29 -6.76 -14.48
C THR A 400 3.45 -7.04 -13.24
N VAL A 401 2.52 -8.00 -13.32
CA VAL A 401 1.64 -8.38 -12.21
C VAL A 401 2.22 -9.57 -11.43
N PRO A 402 2.15 -9.59 -10.10
CA PRO A 402 2.62 -10.71 -9.29
C PRO A 402 2.01 -12.05 -9.71
N SER A 403 2.84 -13.10 -9.72
CA SER A 403 2.47 -14.43 -10.28
C SER A 403 1.69 -15.33 -9.33
N VAL A 404 1.57 -14.98 -8.05
CA VAL A 404 0.94 -15.85 -7.04
C VAL A 404 0.07 -15.01 -6.12
N PRO A 405 -1.22 -15.35 -5.94
CA PRO A 405 -2.04 -14.73 -4.95
C PRO A 405 -1.47 -15.00 -3.56
N SER A 406 -1.41 -13.98 -2.71
CA SER A 406 -1.03 -14.16 -1.32
C SER A 406 -2.21 -14.69 -0.50
N VAL A 407 -1.95 -15.62 0.41
CA VAL A 407 -2.93 -16.00 1.44
C VAL A 407 -2.84 -15.00 2.58
N ALA A 408 -3.93 -14.33 2.92
CA ALA A 408 -3.97 -13.32 3.98
C ALA A 408 -2.85 -12.27 3.90
N CYS A 409 -2.47 -11.85 2.70
CA CYS A 409 -1.35 -10.95 2.40
C CYS A 409 0.04 -11.52 2.74
N SER A 410 0.20 -12.83 3.00
CA SER A 410 1.47 -13.46 3.29
C SER A 410 2.33 -13.67 2.03
N THR A 411 3.61 -14.00 2.23
CA THR A 411 4.49 -14.50 1.17
C THR A 411 4.49 -16.02 1.14
N ALA A 412 5.05 -16.63 0.09
CA ALA A 412 5.17 -18.08 -0.01
C ALA A 412 6.02 -18.67 1.13
N GLU A 413 7.04 -17.94 1.59
CA GLU A 413 7.88 -18.32 2.72
C GLU A 413 7.09 -18.31 4.04
N ALA A 414 6.26 -17.32 4.28
CA ALA A 414 5.44 -17.20 5.49
C ALA A 414 4.31 -18.26 5.54
N LEU A 415 3.86 -18.78 4.40
CA LEU A 415 2.91 -19.90 4.36
C LEU A 415 3.48 -21.18 5.02
N ALA A 416 4.79 -21.29 5.12
CA ALA A 416 5.44 -22.41 5.80
C ALA A 416 5.41 -22.32 7.33
N TRP A 417 5.05 -21.16 7.91
CA TRP A 417 5.05 -20.94 9.35
C TRP A 417 3.93 -21.70 10.09
N ASP A 418 2.82 -21.96 9.41
CA ASP A 418 1.72 -22.73 9.97
C ASP A 418 1.12 -23.67 8.91
N ILE A 419 0.92 -24.95 9.30
CA ILE A 419 0.29 -25.94 8.43
C ILE A 419 -1.14 -25.52 8.04
N ALA A 420 -1.83 -24.78 8.91
CA ALA A 420 -3.16 -24.27 8.65
C ALA A 420 -3.19 -23.35 7.42
N PHE A 421 -2.13 -22.61 7.14
CA PHE A 421 -2.04 -21.73 5.98
C PHE A 421 -1.93 -22.47 4.64
N ARG A 422 -1.38 -23.68 4.64
CA ARG A 422 -1.15 -24.46 3.39
C ARG A 422 -2.44 -24.89 2.70
N ASN A 423 -3.56 -24.95 3.44
CA ASN A 423 -4.84 -25.36 2.93
C ASN A 423 -5.80 -24.19 2.67
N LEU A 424 -5.33 -22.96 2.86
CA LEU A 424 -6.14 -21.76 2.68
C LEU A 424 -5.86 -21.18 1.28
N ASN A 425 -6.91 -21.07 0.48
CA ASN A 425 -6.86 -20.41 -0.84
C ASN A 425 -7.55 -19.03 -0.81
N GLU A 426 -7.74 -18.46 0.39
CA GLU A 426 -8.44 -17.19 0.56
C GLU A 426 -7.42 -16.07 0.86
N PRO A 427 -7.29 -15.07 -0.01
CA PRO A 427 -6.34 -13.97 0.19
C PRO A 427 -6.77 -12.95 1.25
N SER A 428 -8.02 -12.96 1.72
CA SER A 428 -8.50 -12.03 2.74
C SER A 428 -8.02 -12.38 4.15
N GLY A 429 -8.08 -11.42 5.08
CA GLY A 429 -7.75 -11.60 6.48
C GLY A 429 -8.61 -12.64 7.21
N ARG A 430 -9.79 -12.96 6.65
CA ARG A 430 -10.70 -13.98 7.19
C ARG A 430 -10.08 -15.38 7.25
N ALA A 431 -9.14 -15.67 6.37
CA ALA A 431 -8.46 -16.96 6.35
C ALA A 431 -7.70 -17.26 7.66
N VAL A 432 -7.33 -16.22 8.41
CA VAL A 432 -6.55 -16.31 9.66
C VAL A 432 -7.33 -15.87 10.89
N LYS A 433 -8.66 -15.76 10.81
CA LYS A 433 -9.52 -15.28 11.89
C LYS A 433 -9.41 -16.13 13.16
N GLY A 434 -9.22 -17.45 13.03
CA GLY A 434 -8.99 -18.35 14.17
C GLY A 434 -7.70 -18.09 14.96
N ILE A 435 -6.71 -17.43 14.36
CA ILE A 435 -5.46 -17.09 15.04
C ILE A 435 -5.70 -16.07 16.16
N HIS A 436 -6.68 -15.18 16.02
CA HIS A 436 -7.01 -14.19 17.03
C HIS A 436 -7.73 -14.79 18.24
N GLU A 437 -8.67 -15.70 18.02
CA GLU A 437 -9.40 -16.35 19.10
C GLU A 437 -8.44 -17.12 20.02
N GLU A 438 -7.40 -17.76 19.43
CA GLU A 438 -6.34 -18.43 20.18
C GLU A 438 -5.38 -17.46 20.87
N ALA A 439 -5.12 -16.28 20.29
CA ALA A 439 -4.19 -15.29 20.85
C ALA A 439 -4.81 -14.52 22.05
N TYR A 440 -6.13 -14.43 22.11
CA TYR A 440 -6.86 -13.69 23.16
C TYR A 440 -7.59 -14.59 24.18
N THR A 441 -7.61 -15.90 24.00
CA THR A 441 -8.07 -16.88 24.98
C THR A 441 -6.91 -17.41 25.80
#